data_bd0406c340a9465b96dbd68e5ff4ddd7
#
_entry.id   bd0406c340a9465b96dbd68e5ff4ddd7
#
_cell.length_a   1.000
_cell.length_b   1.000
_cell.length_c   1.000
_cell.angle_alpha   90.00
_cell.angle_beta   90.00
_cell.angle_gamma   90.00
#
_symmetry.space_group_name_H-M   'P 1'
#
loop_
_entity.id
_entity.type
_entity.pdbx_description
1 polymer ?
#
loop_
_entity_poly.entity_id
_entity_poly.type
_entity_poly.pdbx_seq_one_letter_code
_entity_poly.pdbx_strand_id
1 'polypeptide(L)'
;MKTTPLLLSVLALTAFAEEGKPSKALPLAAAQAAEAGKPADAAKAGEAPKTVQVETLTSDGKTFVLVKVIGDPQAFANFQNDVQTISQEQQQVAQVKQLAELALTTPEREARIRELEAKFNRLKTDNETMAKTYGFDLTRQYVIVPTKVVVLTALTNEDYIKAKATAGFKEESILNAGDKKFLIKETVTGAAEVEAFKLQLQRIIEAKRGLQQLIDAQPRFTKDEDKKKIEEAIAKTKTDVDAAGAEFKKAHGYDIPTEFNLQTAEAKLYTLLSDDEKKNLDKAAEPKKDAPAAK
;
A
#
# COMPACT_ATOMS: atom_id res chain seq x y z
N MET A 1 -7.49 22.58 24.04
CA MET A 1 -6.58 21.56 23.49
C MET A 1 -7.20 21.00 22.21
N LYS A 2 -6.63 21.32 21.05
CA LYS A 2 -7.15 20.86 19.74
C LYS A 2 -6.55 19.50 19.45
N THR A 3 -7.33 18.45 19.62
CA THR A 3 -6.96 17.09 19.20
C THR A 3 -7.08 17.00 17.70
N THR A 4 -5.94 16.96 17.02
CA THR A 4 -5.86 16.64 15.60
C THR A 4 -6.11 15.13 15.41
N PRO A 5 -7.08 14.70 14.60
CA PRO A 5 -7.32 13.28 14.38
C PRO A 5 -6.15 12.67 13.61
N LEU A 6 -5.59 11.61 14.14
CA LEU A 6 -4.61 10.76 13.48
C LEU A 6 -5.33 10.05 12.32
N LEU A 7 -5.13 10.53 11.09
CA LEU A 7 -5.58 9.88 9.87
C LEU A 7 -4.68 8.67 9.61
N LEU A 8 -5.07 7.52 10.19
CA LEU A 8 -4.59 6.22 9.72
C LEU A 8 -5.31 5.95 8.39
N SER A 9 -4.69 6.37 7.29
CA SER A 9 -5.19 6.04 5.95
C SER A 9 -4.93 4.58 5.66
N VAL A 10 -5.81 3.70 6.19
CA VAL A 10 -5.99 2.38 5.62
C VAL A 10 -6.78 2.60 4.33
N LEU A 11 -6.07 2.83 3.23
CA LEU A 11 -6.68 2.83 1.91
C LEU A 11 -6.97 1.37 1.51
N ALA A 12 -8.13 0.87 1.93
CA ALA A 12 -8.80 -0.18 1.20
C ALA A 12 -9.41 0.49 -0.04
N LEU A 13 -8.60 0.64 -1.09
CA LEU A 13 -9.10 1.07 -2.39
C LEU A 13 -9.79 -0.14 -3.04
N THR A 14 -11.09 -0.29 -2.79
CA THR A 14 -11.94 -1.12 -3.63
C THR A 14 -12.10 -0.41 -4.96
N ALA A 15 -11.34 -0.88 -5.98
CA ALA A 15 -11.55 -0.44 -7.34
C ALA A 15 -12.94 -0.88 -7.79
N PHE A 16 -13.83 0.07 -8.04
CA PHE A 16 -15.09 -0.16 -8.75
C PHE A 16 -14.74 -0.53 -10.19
N ALA A 17 -14.85 -1.81 -10.51
CA ALA A 17 -14.84 -2.28 -11.89
C ALA A 17 -16.24 -2.06 -12.47
N GLU A 18 -16.43 -0.98 -13.22
CA GLU A 18 -17.54 -0.87 -14.16
C GLU A 18 -17.22 -1.77 -15.37
N GLU A 19 -18.15 -2.64 -15.76
CA GLU A 19 -18.06 -3.48 -16.95
C GLU A 19 -17.94 -2.62 -18.22
N GLY A 20 -16.72 -2.31 -18.60
CA GLY A 20 -16.38 -1.71 -19.88
C GLY A 20 -15.81 -2.78 -20.82
N LYS A 21 -16.36 -2.88 -22.03
CA LYS A 21 -16.00 -3.80 -23.12
C LYS A 21 -14.48 -4.02 -23.23
N PRO A 22 -14.01 -5.24 -23.58
CA PRO A 22 -12.60 -5.58 -23.61
C PRO A 22 -11.86 -4.70 -24.63
N SER A 23 -10.99 -3.83 -24.14
CA SER A 23 -9.97 -3.17 -24.94
C SER A 23 -8.94 -4.24 -25.34
N LYS A 24 -8.60 -4.30 -26.64
CA LYS A 24 -7.64 -5.23 -27.20
C LYS A 24 -6.33 -5.19 -26.42
N ALA A 25 -5.99 -6.30 -25.78
CA ALA A 25 -4.73 -6.49 -25.10
C ALA A 25 -3.58 -6.26 -26.09
N LEU A 26 -2.70 -5.32 -25.77
CA LEU A 26 -1.39 -5.23 -26.38
C LEU A 26 -0.52 -6.38 -25.86
N PRO A 27 0.25 -7.06 -26.72
CA PRO A 27 1.10 -8.14 -26.27
C PRO A 27 2.16 -7.60 -25.31
N LEU A 28 2.34 -8.29 -24.19
CA LEU A 28 3.41 -8.05 -23.23
C LEU A 28 4.74 -8.32 -23.92
N ALA A 29 5.29 -7.31 -24.58
CA ALA A 29 6.67 -7.35 -25.03
C ALA A 29 7.54 -7.27 -23.78
N ALA A 30 8.31 -8.32 -23.53
CA ALA A 30 9.34 -8.34 -22.50
C ALA A 30 10.21 -7.09 -22.66
N ALA A 31 10.14 -6.19 -21.68
CA ALA A 31 11.02 -5.04 -21.61
C ALA A 31 12.42 -5.56 -21.23
N GLN A 32 13.19 -5.93 -22.24
CA GLN A 32 14.65 -6.05 -22.13
C GLN A 32 15.20 -4.65 -22.02
N ALA A 33 15.75 -4.33 -20.85
CA ALA A 33 16.60 -3.16 -20.68
C ALA A 33 17.79 -3.29 -21.62
N ALA A 34 17.86 -2.42 -22.62
CA ALA A 34 19.01 -2.27 -23.48
C ALA A 34 20.04 -1.42 -22.73
N GLU A 35 21.01 -2.02 -22.06
CA GLU A 35 22.31 -1.42 -21.78
C GLU A 35 23.25 -1.74 -22.93
N ALA A 36 23.60 -0.71 -23.70
CA ALA A 36 24.67 -0.75 -24.70
C ALA A 36 26.02 -0.69 -23.98
N GLY A 37 26.87 -1.70 -24.18
CA GLY A 37 28.22 -1.66 -23.64
C GLY A 37 29.09 -2.87 -23.96
N LYS A 38 29.67 -2.92 -25.16
CA LYS A 38 30.95 -3.53 -25.59
C LYS A 38 31.19 -5.06 -25.45
N PRO A 39 31.72 -5.66 -26.52
CA PRO A 39 32.00 -7.10 -26.54
C PRO A 39 33.37 -7.43 -25.93
N ALA A 40 33.42 -8.52 -25.18
CA ALA A 40 34.66 -9.26 -24.93
C ALA A 40 34.33 -10.74 -24.76
N ASP A 41 34.79 -11.45 -25.70
CA ASP A 41 35.19 -12.86 -25.81
C ASP A 41 35.14 -13.77 -24.57
N ALA A 42 34.67 -14.94 -24.81
CA ALA A 42 35.15 -16.24 -24.34
C ALA A 42 34.02 -17.19 -23.92
N ALA A 43 33.86 -18.19 -24.72
CA ALA A 43 33.06 -19.40 -24.53
C ALA A 43 33.20 -20.01 -23.12
N LYS A 44 32.06 -20.28 -22.47
CA LYS A 44 31.91 -21.42 -21.56
C LYS A 44 30.52 -22.05 -21.72
N ALA A 45 30.56 -23.33 -21.96
CA ALA A 45 29.44 -24.21 -22.18
C ALA A 45 28.53 -24.33 -20.94
N GLY A 46 27.22 -24.42 -21.19
CA GLY A 46 26.32 -25.25 -20.40
C GLY A 46 25.79 -24.66 -19.09
N GLU A 47 25.04 -23.52 -19.18
CA GLU A 47 24.08 -23.23 -18.14
C GLU A 47 22.66 -23.41 -18.71
N ALA A 48 21.92 -24.38 -18.12
CA ALA A 48 20.52 -24.60 -18.48
C ALA A 48 19.73 -23.29 -18.30
N PRO A 49 18.75 -22.99 -19.16
CA PRO A 49 17.97 -21.77 -19.04
C PRO A 49 17.31 -21.75 -17.66
N LYS A 50 17.70 -20.78 -16.81
CA LYS A 50 17.03 -20.51 -15.55
C LYS A 50 15.58 -20.20 -15.87
N THR A 51 14.68 -21.10 -15.51
CA THR A 51 13.26 -20.87 -15.57
C THR A 51 12.99 -19.63 -14.70
N VAL A 52 12.65 -18.52 -15.32
CA VAL A 52 12.25 -17.30 -14.61
C VAL A 52 10.95 -17.66 -13.89
N GLN A 53 11.03 -17.96 -12.61
CA GLN A 53 9.86 -18.15 -11.77
C GLN A 53 9.21 -16.77 -11.60
N VAL A 54 8.09 -16.57 -12.26
CA VAL A 54 7.27 -15.36 -12.09
C VAL A 54 6.60 -15.48 -10.73
N GLU A 55 6.91 -14.55 -9.82
CA GLU A 55 6.29 -14.52 -8.50
C GLU A 55 4.80 -14.16 -8.65
N THR A 56 3.92 -15.00 -8.10
CA THR A 56 2.48 -14.81 -8.15
C THR A 56 1.89 -14.76 -6.74
N LEU A 57 0.78 -14.04 -6.62
CA LEU A 57 -0.03 -13.93 -5.40
C LEU A 57 -1.46 -14.36 -5.74
N THR A 58 -2.05 -15.25 -4.92
CA THR A 58 -3.47 -15.59 -5.03
C THR A 58 -4.25 -14.90 -3.92
N SER A 59 -5.24 -14.10 -4.29
CA SER A 59 -6.16 -13.42 -3.38
C SER A 59 -7.58 -13.49 -3.94
N ASP A 60 -8.56 -13.85 -3.11
CA ASP A 60 -9.98 -13.96 -3.47
C ASP A 60 -10.25 -14.81 -4.73
N GLY A 61 -9.47 -15.90 -4.89
CA GLY A 61 -9.57 -16.79 -6.05
C GLY A 61 -8.99 -16.21 -7.34
N LYS A 62 -8.38 -15.02 -7.31
CA LYS A 62 -7.74 -14.36 -8.43
C LYS A 62 -6.22 -14.49 -8.32
N THR A 63 -5.55 -14.63 -9.47
CA THR A 63 -4.09 -14.71 -9.55
C THR A 63 -3.52 -13.38 -10.01
N PHE A 64 -2.61 -12.84 -9.22
CA PHE A 64 -1.89 -11.61 -9.48
C PHE A 64 -0.41 -11.94 -9.75
N VAL A 65 0.24 -11.16 -10.59
CA VAL A 65 1.66 -11.28 -10.92
C VAL A 65 2.44 -10.09 -10.38
N LEU A 66 3.62 -10.36 -9.84
CA LEU A 66 4.53 -9.30 -9.40
C LEU A 66 4.99 -8.49 -10.61
N VAL A 67 4.76 -7.18 -10.58
CA VAL A 67 5.19 -6.24 -11.62
C VAL A 67 6.33 -5.34 -11.16
N LYS A 68 6.37 -4.99 -9.88
CA LYS A 68 7.41 -4.12 -9.35
C LYS A 68 7.63 -4.32 -7.85
N VAL A 69 8.88 -4.17 -7.43
CA VAL A 69 9.25 -3.96 -6.02
C VAL A 69 9.57 -2.47 -5.86
N ILE A 70 8.90 -1.83 -4.91
CA ILE A 70 9.15 -0.44 -4.52
C ILE A 70 9.98 -0.50 -3.25
N GLY A 71 11.27 -0.20 -3.35
CA GLY A 71 12.29 -0.51 -2.34
C GLY A 71 12.69 0.67 -1.45
N ASP A 72 12.01 1.82 -1.54
CA ASP A 72 12.28 2.96 -0.67
C ASP A 72 11.00 3.73 -0.31
N PRO A 73 10.99 4.41 0.87
CA PRO A 73 9.79 5.12 1.35
C PRO A 73 9.36 6.27 0.45
N GLN A 74 10.30 6.97 -0.20
CA GLN A 74 9.96 8.09 -1.06
C GLN A 74 9.33 7.61 -2.37
N ALA A 75 9.87 6.55 -2.97
CA ALA A 75 9.27 5.93 -4.15
C ALA A 75 7.87 5.38 -3.84
N PHE A 76 7.65 4.83 -2.63
CA PHE A 76 6.34 4.39 -2.20
C PHE A 76 5.36 5.56 -2.00
N ALA A 77 5.81 6.66 -1.41
CA ALA A 77 4.99 7.87 -1.26
C ALA A 77 4.64 8.48 -2.64
N ASN A 78 5.59 8.52 -3.57
CA ASN A 78 5.34 8.97 -4.94
C ASN A 78 4.29 8.07 -5.63
N PHE A 79 4.44 6.75 -5.51
CA PHE A 79 3.45 5.81 -6.03
C PHE A 79 2.04 6.06 -5.47
N GLN A 80 1.91 6.26 -4.15
CA GLN A 80 0.62 6.57 -3.53
C GLN A 80 0.02 7.88 -4.04
N ASN A 81 0.84 8.91 -4.24
CA ASN A 81 0.40 10.19 -4.79
C ASN A 81 -0.07 10.05 -6.24
N ASP A 82 0.66 9.27 -7.07
CA ASP A 82 0.28 9.01 -8.46
C ASP A 82 -1.06 8.27 -8.53
N VAL A 83 -1.24 7.21 -7.71
CA VAL A 83 -2.52 6.48 -7.60
C VAL A 83 -3.66 7.41 -7.18
N GLN A 84 -3.43 8.26 -6.18
CA GLN A 84 -4.44 9.19 -5.70
C GLN A 84 -4.81 10.20 -6.78
N THR A 85 -3.82 10.76 -7.49
CA THR A 85 -4.03 11.74 -8.58
C THR A 85 -4.89 11.14 -9.68
N ILE A 86 -4.52 9.96 -10.19
CA ILE A 86 -5.27 9.29 -11.26
C ILE A 86 -6.68 8.89 -10.80
N SER A 87 -6.84 8.44 -9.56
CA SER A 87 -8.16 8.12 -9.01
C SER A 87 -9.07 9.35 -8.92
N GLN A 88 -8.51 10.52 -8.55
CA GLN A 88 -9.24 11.78 -8.56
C GLN A 88 -9.63 12.21 -9.99
N GLU A 89 -8.74 12.02 -10.95
CA GLU A 89 -9.03 12.31 -12.36
C GLU A 89 -10.12 11.40 -12.92
N GLN A 90 -10.10 10.11 -12.59
CA GLN A 90 -11.19 9.18 -12.95
C GLN A 90 -12.54 9.66 -12.41
N GLN A 91 -12.59 10.10 -11.15
CA GLN A 91 -13.82 10.65 -10.56
C GLN A 91 -14.27 11.94 -11.26
N GLN A 92 -13.33 12.83 -11.61
CA GLN A 92 -13.65 14.05 -12.34
C GLN A 92 -14.19 13.76 -13.75
N VAL A 93 -13.60 12.81 -14.47
CA VAL A 93 -14.10 12.35 -15.77
C VAL A 93 -15.53 11.83 -15.66
N ALA A 94 -15.82 10.99 -14.64
CA ALA A 94 -17.16 10.48 -14.39
C ALA A 94 -18.16 11.60 -14.08
N GLN A 95 -17.78 12.58 -13.26
CA GLN A 95 -18.63 13.74 -12.94
C GLN A 95 -18.94 14.59 -14.17
N VAL A 96 -17.93 14.94 -14.98
CA VAL A 96 -18.14 15.75 -16.19
C VAL A 96 -18.99 15.01 -17.21
N LYS A 97 -18.81 13.70 -17.36
CA LYS A 97 -19.66 12.84 -18.19
C LYS A 97 -21.13 12.95 -17.76
N GLN A 98 -21.40 12.80 -16.48
CA GLN A 98 -22.75 12.92 -15.92
C GLN A 98 -23.34 14.32 -16.18
N LEU A 99 -22.55 15.38 -15.99
CA LEU A 99 -23.00 16.76 -16.25
C LEU A 99 -23.29 17.00 -17.75
N ALA A 100 -22.51 16.38 -18.66
CA ALA A 100 -22.77 16.46 -20.10
C ALA A 100 -24.08 15.75 -20.50
N GLU A 101 -24.40 14.64 -19.83
CA GLU A 101 -25.67 13.92 -20.03
C GLU A 101 -26.88 14.70 -19.52
N LEU A 102 -26.72 15.47 -18.43
CA LEU A 102 -27.78 16.28 -17.81
C LEU A 102 -27.95 17.68 -18.44
N ALA A 103 -27.06 18.09 -19.35
CA ALA A 103 -27.10 19.42 -19.96
C ALA A 103 -28.38 19.62 -20.77
N LEU A 104 -29.12 20.70 -20.46
CA LEU A 104 -30.42 21.00 -21.07
C LEU A 104 -30.31 21.72 -22.43
N THR A 105 -29.19 22.38 -22.68
CA THR A 105 -28.95 23.14 -23.92
C THR A 105 -27.79 22.56 -24.72
N THR A 106 -27.87 22.69 -26.05
CA THR A 106 -26.79 22.24 -26.94
C THR A 106 -25.45 22.92 -26.68
N PRO A 107 -25.37 24.27 -26.49
CA PRO A 107 -24.10 24.93 -26.20
C PRO A 107 -23.46 24.47 -24.89
N GLU A 108 -24.27 24.21 -23.84
CA GLU A 108 -23.79 23.71 -22.56
C GLU A 108 -23.23 22.28 -22.73
N ARG A 109 -23.95 21.39 -23.41
CA ARG A 109 -23.53 20.06 -23.70
C ARG A 109 -22.21 20.03 -24.47
N GLU A 110 -22.05 20.85 -25.51
CA GLU A 110 -20.81 20.96 -26.27
C GLU A 110 -19.62 21.43 -25.42
N ALA A 111 -19.88 22.40 -24.52
CA ALA A 111 -18.85 22.87 -23.58
C ALA A 111 -18.39 21.73 -22.64
N ARG A 112 -19.33 20.95 -22.10
CA ARG A 112 -19.03 19.79 -21.24
C ARG A 112 -18.32 18.66 -21.99
N ILE A 113 -18.67 18.42 -23.25
CA ILE A 113 -17.97 17.42 -24.08
C ILE A 113 -16.51 17.84 -24.28
N ARG A 114 -16.22 19.10 -24.59
CA ARG A 114 -14.83 19.57 -24.73
C ARG A 114 -14.06 19.46 -23.40
N GLU A 115 -14.69 19.76 -22.28
CA GLU A 115 -14.10 19.56 -20.95
C GLU A 115 -13.80 18.07 -20.69
N LEU A 116 -14.73 17.18 -21.03
CA LEU A 116 -14.59 15.74 -20.89
C LEU A 116 -13.42 15.19 -21.72
N GLU A 117 -13.30 15.63 -22.97
CA GLU A 117 -12.19 15.23 -23.85
C GLU A 117 -10.83 15.66 -23.28
N ALA A 118 -10.73 16.90 -22.78
CA ALA A 118 -9.50 17.40 -22.16
C ALA A 118 -9.12 16.59 -20.93
N LYS A 119 -10.07 16.29 -20.02
CA LYS A 119 -9.82 15.48 -18.82
C LYS A 119 -9.50 14.03 -19.17
N PHE A 120 -10.16 13.45 -20.16
CA PHE A 120 -9.89 12.09 -20.61
C PHE A 120 -8.49 11.96 -21.22
N ASN A 121 -8.06 12.93 -22.02
CA ASN A 121 -6.72 12.95 -22.59
C ASN A 121 -5.64 13.04 -21.49
N ARG A 122 -5.87 13.84 -20.46
CA ARG A 122 -4.99 13.94 -19.30
C ARG A 122 -4.91 12.62 -18.56
N LEU A 123 -6.06 12.05 -18.18
CA LEU A 123 -6.14 10.74 -17.51
C LEU A 123 -5.40 9.66 -18.30
N LYS A 124 -5.54 9.65 -19.64
CA LYS A 124 -4.81 8.72 -20.51
C LYS A 124 -3.30 8.90 -20.40
N THR A 125 -2.82 10.14 -20.46
CA THR A 125 -1.38 10.45 -20.36
C THR A 125 -0.82 10.03 -19.01
N ASP A 126 -1.55 10.27 -17.92
CA ASP A 126 -1.11 9.93 -16.58
C ASP A 126 -1.12 8.40 -16.35
N ASN A 127 -2.11 7.67 -16.89
CA ASN A 127 -2.09 6.21 -16.92
C ASN A 127 -0.93 5.63 -17.76
N GLU A 128 -0.61 6.22 -18.90
CA GLU A 128 0.56 5.82 -19.71
C GLU A 128 1.87 6.05 -18.94
N THR A 129 1.97 7.14 -18.21
CA THR A 129 3.12 7.45 -17.33
C THR A 129 3.22 6.43 -16.20
N MET A 130 2.09 6.08 -15.59
CA MET A 130 2.03 5.04 -14.55
C MET A 130 2.44 3.68 -15.09
N ALA A 131 1.97 3.30 -16.28
CA ALA A 131 2.36 2.05 -16.94
C ALA A 131 3.87 1.99 -17.22
N LYS A 132 4.48 3.08 -17.63
CA LYS A 132 5.94 3.18 -17.85
C LYS A 132 6.72 3.11 -16.53
N THR A 133 6.21 3.75 -15.48
CA THR A 133 6.90 3.86 -14.19
C THR A 133 6.77 2.60 -13.35
N TYR A 134 5.59 2.01 -13.32
CA TYR A 134 5.26 0.90 -12.39
C TYR A 134 4.94 -0.43 -13.09
N GLY A 135 4.86 -0.46 -14.43
CA GLY A 135 4.57 -1.67 -15.20
C GLY A 135 3.08 -2.01 -15.31
N PHE A 136 2.18 -1.14 -14.83
CA PHE A 136 0.73 -1.29 -14.97
C PHE A 136 0.04 0.07 -14.92
N ASP A 137 -1.22 0.12 -15.36
CA ASP A 137 -2.11 1.27 -15.23
C ASP A 137 -3.30 0.96 -14.32
N LEU A 138 -4.06 1.99 -13.92
CA LEU A 138 -5.21 1.82 -13.02
C LEU A 138 -6.48 1.29 -13.70
N THR A 139 -6.41 0.83 -14.96
CA THR A 139 -7.50 0.08 -15.60
C THR A 139 -7.50 -1.39 -15.14
N ARG A 140 -6.39 -1.85 -14.54
CA ARG A 140 -6.21 -3.21 -14.02
C ARG A 140 -6.34 -3.23 -12.50
N GLN A 141 -6.89 -4.32 -11.96
CA GLN A 141 -6.86 -4.55 -10.52
C GLN A 141 -5.42 -4.81 -10.07
N TYR A 142 -5.07 -4.27 -8.92
CA TYR A 142 -3.75 -4.43 -8.33
C TYR A 142 -3.83 -4.69 -6.83
N VAL A 143 -2.77 -5.27 -6.29
CA VAL A 143 -2.59 -5.50 -4.86
C VAL A 143 -1.20 -5.01 -4.47
N ILE A 144 -1.12 -4.28 -3.36
CA ILE A 144 0.13 -3.83 -2.77
C ILE A 144 0.36 -4.66 -1.50
N VAL A 145 1.51 -5.32 -1.45
CA VAL A 145 1.92 -6.11 -0.29
C VAL A 145 3.15 -5.44 0.33
N PRO A 146 3.01 -4.70 1.44
CA PRO A 146 4.16 -4.19 2.16
C PRO A 146 5.02 -5.35 2.68
N THR A 147 6.31 -5.31 2.38
CA THR A 147 7.29 -6.32 2.81
C THR A 147 8.25 -5.79 3.85
N LYS A 148 8.30 -4.46 4.02
CA LYS A 148 9.10 -3.82 5.06
C LYS A 148 8.41 -2.55 5.53
N VAL A 149 8.24 -2.41 6.84
CA VAL A 149 7.71 -1.20 7.48
C VAL A 149 8.64 -0.74 8.59
N VAL A 150 8.67 0.57 8.81
CA VAL A 150 9.48 1.21 9.83
C VAL A 150 8.55 1.97 10.78
N VAL A 151 8.71 1.74 12.07
CA VAL A 151 7.99 2.45 13.14
C VAL A 151 8.81 3.67 13.54
N LEU A 152 8.25 4.84 13.35
CA LEU A 152 8.90 6.11 13.58
C LEU A 152 8.20 6.87 14.72
N THR A 153 8.97 7.44 15.64
CA THR A 153 8.47 8.37 16.66
C THR A 153 9.11 9.74 16.42
N ALA A 154 8.29 10.77 16.32
CA ALA A 154 8.78 12.12 16.18
C ALA A 154 9.61 12.51 17.42
N LEU A 155 10.76 13.13 17.20
CA LEU A 155 11.63 13.65 18.24
C LEU A 155 11.52 15.16 18.30
N THR A 156 11.35 15.70 19.51
CA THR A 156 11.65 17.09 19.75
C THR A 156 13.17 17.30 19.76
N ASN A 157 13.63 18.54 19.65
CA ASN A 157 15.07 18.83 19.78
C ASN A 157 15.64 18.37 21.12
N GLU A 158 14.87 18.51 22.21
CA GLU A 158 15.26 18.06 23.54
C GLU A 158 15.37 16.53 23.61
N ASP A 159 14.41 15.82 23.04
CA ASP A 159 14.42 14.35 23.02
C ASP A 159 15.55 13.81 22.15
N TYR A 160 15.88 14.51 21.06
CA TYR A 160 17.04 14.15 20.22
C TYR A 160 18.35 14.30 20.99
N ILE A 161 18.54 15.41 21.75
CA ILE A 161 19.71 15.63 22.58
C ILE A 161 19.81 14.55 23.66
N LYS A 162 18.72 14.21 24.32
CA LYS A 162 18.66 13.13 25.34
C LYS A 162 18.99 11.79 24.71
N ALA A 163 18.40 11.46 23.54
CA ALA A 163 18.67 10.21 22.84
C ALA A 163 20.15 10.10 22.47
N LYS A 164 20.77 11.18 21.97
CA LYS A 164 22.19 11.23 21.59
C LYS A 164 23.12 11.05 22.80
N ALA A 165 22.70 11.46 23.99
CA ALA A 165 23.45 11.27 25.23
C ALA A 165 23.33 9.86 25.81
N THR A 166 22.43 9.02 25.29
CA THR A 166 22.21 7.66 25.78
C THR A 166 23.30 6.72 25.25
N ALA A 167 23.87 5.91 26.13
CA ALA A 167 24.86 4.92 25.76
C ALA A 167 24.29 3.94 24.73
N GLY A 168 24.98 3.73 23.60
CA GLY A 168 24.52 2.87 22.51
C GLY A 168 23.66 3.57 21.45
N PHE A 169 23.47 4.87 21.52
CA PHE A 169 22.81 5.63 20.45
C PHE A 169 23.55 5.46 19.11
N LYS A 170 22.77 5.18 18.06
CA LYS A 170 23.27 5.08 16.69
C LYS A 170 22.62 6.17 15.83
N GLU A 171 23.40 6.97 15.14
CA GLU A 171 22.90 8.00 14.22
C GLU A 171 21.98 7.39 13.13
N GLU A 172 22.25 6.15 12.75
CA GLU A 172 21.46 5.36 11.79
C GLU A 172 20.03 5.08 12.25
N SER A 173 19.76 5.19 13.55
CA SER A 173 18.40 5.07 14.11
C SER A 173 17.59 6.37 13.99
N ILE A 174 18.16 7.43 13.40
CA ILE A 174 17.47 8.69 13.17
C ILE A 174 17.17 8.87 11.68
N LEU A 175 15.90 9.06 11.37
CA LEU A 175 15.43 9.46 10.05
C LEU A 175 15.19 10.98 10.05
N ASN A 176 15.85 11.68 9.16
CA ASN A 176 15.64 13.11 8.94
C ASN A 176 14.66 13.30 7.78
N ALA A 177 13.55 14.00 8.00
CA ALA A 177 12.57 14.35 6.98
C ALA A 177 12.27 15.84 7.03
N GLY A 178 12.98 16.62 6.19
CA GLY A 178 13.00 18.07 6.27
C GLY A 178 13.55 18.54 7.63
N ASP A 179 12.80 19.42 8.30
CA ASP A 179 13.18 19.93 9.62
C ASP A 179 12.81 19.00 10.79
N LYS A 180 12.19 17.85 10.50
CA LYS A 180 11.75 16.90 11.52
C LYS A 180 12.71 15.73 11.64
N LYS A 181 12.93 15.31 12.88
CA LYS A 181 13.72 14.12 13.22
C LYS A 181 12.80 13.06 13.78
N PHE A 182 13.03 11.82 13.35
CA PHE A 182 12.27 10.67 13.80
C PHE A 182 13.21 9.60 14.32
N LEU A 183 12.87 9.02 15.45
CA LEU A 183 13.55 7.83 15.98
C LEU A 183 12.92 6.59 15.35
N ILE A 184 13.74 5.76 14.73
CA ILE A 184 13.35 4.42 14.29
C ILE A 184 13.25 3.54 15.52
N LYS A 185 12.04 3.14 15.90
CA LYS A 185 11.79 2.22 17.02
C LYS A 185 12.00 0.79 16.61
N GLU A 186 11.50 0.44 15.43
CA GLU A 186 11.56 -0.93 14.92
C GLU A 186 11.48 -0.92 13.39
N THR A 187 12.06 -1.95 12.80
CA THR A 187 11.90 -2.29 11.38
C THR A 187 11.36 -3.71 11.30
N VAL A 188 10.14 -3.86 10.81
CA VAL A 188 9.50 -5.16 10.59
C VAL A 188 9.70 -5.55 9.13
N THR A 189 10.23 -6.76 8.89
CA THR A 189 10.54 -7.25 7.54
C THR A 189 9.86 -8.60 7.34
N GLY A 190 9.34 -8.82 6.13
CA GLY A 190 8.53 -9.98 5.76
C GLY A 190 7.06 -9.61 5.62
N ALA A 191 6.40 -10.08 4.56
CA ALA A 191 5.00 -9.72 4.30
C ALA A 191 4.07 -10.22 5.42
N ALA A 192 4.28 -11.45 5.90
CA ALA A 192 3.48 -12.05 6.96
C ALA A 192 3.70 -11.34 8.30
N GLU A 193 4.95 -11.02 8.62
CA GLU A 193 5.34 -10.31 9.85
C GLU A 193 4.78 -8.87 9.84
N VAL A 194 4.84 -8.19 8.71
CA VAL A 194 4.27 -6.85 8.54
C VAL A 194 2.75 -6.86 8.72
N GLU A 195 2.08 -7.85 8.15
CA GLU A 195 0.62 -8.00 8.30
C GLU A 195 0.24 -8.31 9.75
N ALA A 196 0.92 -9.26 10.39
CA ALA A 196 0.70 -9.59 11.80
C ALA A 196 0.92 -8.38 12.71
N PHE A 197 2.00 -7.62 12.48
CA PHE A 197 2.31 -6.40 13.21
C PHE A 197 1.22 -5.33 13.05
N LYS A 198 0.76 -5.10 11.81
CA LYS A 198 -0.33 -4.13 11.54
C LYS A 198 -1.63 -4.53 12.23
N LEU A 199 -2.01 -5.81 12.16
CA LEU A 199 -3.21 -6.32 12.83
C LEU A 199 -3.13 -6.16 14.34
N GLN A 200 -1.97 -6.45 14.95
CA GLN A 200 -1.76 -6.26 16.38
C GLN A 200 -1.89 -4.78 16.77
N LEU A 201 -1.22 -3.89 16.04
CA LEU A 201 -1.33 -2.43 16.24
C LEU A 201 -2.77 -1.94 16.12
N GLN A 202 -3.46 -2.35 15.06
CA GLN A 202 -4.84 -1.95 14.80
C GLN A 202 -5.76 -2.34 15.96
N ARG A 203 -5.67 -3.58 16.44
CA ARG A 203 -6.47 -4.07 17.58
C ARG A 203 -6.27 -3.20 18.82
N ILE A 204 -5.02 -2.83 19.13
CA ILE A 204 -4.72 -2.01 20.31
C ILE A 204 -5.24 -0.58 20.13
N ILE A 205 -5.10 0.01 18.94
CA ILE A 205 -5.60 1.36 18.64
C ILE A 205 -7.12 1.39 18.72
N GLU A 206 -7.80 0.39 18.16
CA GLU A 206 -9.26 0.27 18.21
C GLU A 206 -9.75 0.09 19.66
N ALA A 207 -9.08 -0.77 20.45
CA ALA A 207 -9.41 -0.96 21.86
C ALA A 207 -9.21 0.33 22.69
N LYS A 208 -8.10 1.07 22.48
CA LYS A 208 -7.86 2.38 23.11
C LYS A 208 -8.94 3.39 22.70
N ARG A 209 -9.34 3.43 21.44
CA ARG A 209 -10.41 4.30 20.94
C ARG A 209 -11.74 3.94 21.58
N GLY A 210 -12.07 2.65 21.66
CA GLY A 210 -13.28 2.17 22.34
C GLY A 210 -13.31 2.55 23.82
N LEU A 211 -12.19 2.40 24.53
CA LEU A 211 -12.06 2.84 25.92
C LEU A 211 -12.30 4.35 26.06
N GLN A 212 -11.70 5.17 25.19
CA GLN A 212 -11.92 6.63 25.22
C GLN A 212 -13.38 6.99 24.98
N GLN A 213 -14.04 6.32 24.01
CA GLN A 213 -15.48 6.54 23.76
C GLN A 213 -16.35 6.19 24.97
N LEU A 214 -16.05 5.12 25.69
CA LEU A 214 -16.75 4.75 26.92
C LEU A 214 -16.56 5.81 28.02
N ILE A 215 -15.33 6.30 28.21
CA ILE A 215 -15.00 7.36 29.18
C ILE A 215 -15.75 8.66 28.81
N ASP A 216 -15.75 9.05 27.53
CA ASP A 216 -16.44 10.26 27.05
C ASP A 216 -17.98 10.15 27.13
N ALA A 217 -18.50 8.92 27.09
CA ALA A 217 -19.92 8.66 27.23
C ALA A 217 -20.39 8.60 28.69
N GLN A 218 -19.52 8.24 29.66
CA GLN A 218 -19.85 8.05 31.07
C GLN A 218 -20.65 9.21 31.69
N PRO A 219 -20.32 10.51 31.47
CA PRO A 219 -21.06 11.62 32.05
C PRO A 219 -22.54 11.72 31.57
N ARG A 220 -22.91 11.05 30.49
CA ARG A 220 -24.27 11.08 29.92
C ARG A 220 -25.23 10.16 30.64
N PHE A 221 -24.73 9.21 31.39
CA PHE A 221 -25.55 8.25 32.15
C PHE A 221 -25.92 8.85 33.50
N THR A 222 -27.22 9.07 33.72
CA THR A 222 -27.74 9.71 34.95
C THR A 222 -28.28 8.69 35.95
N LYS A 223 -28.74 7.52 35.50
CA LYS A 223 -29.28 6.46 36.36
C LYS A 223 -28.13 5.62 36.93
N ASP A 224 -28.20 5.32 38.22
CA ASP A 224 -27.16 4.63 38.97
C ASP A 224 -26.86 3.21 38.39
N GLU A 225 -27.87 2.51 37.91
CA GLU A 225 -27.69 1.21 37.28
C GLU A 225 -26.88 1.31 35.98
N ASP A 226 -27.15 2.33 35.14
CA ASP A 226 -26.45 2.54 33.85
C ASP A 226 -25.01 3.06 34.12
N LYS A 227 -24.81 3.88 35.16
CA LYS A 227 -23.47 4.30 35.62
C LYS A 227 -22.63 3.09 35.99
N LYS A 228 -23.18 2.18 36.80
CA LYS A 228 -22.47 0.98 37.23
C LYS A 228 -22.08 0.11 36.02
N LYS A 229 -22.98 -0.10 35.04
CA LYS A 229 -22.70 -0.88 33.83
C LYS A 229 -21.58 -0.26 33.01
N ILE A 230 -21.58 1.08 32.84
CA ILE A 230 -20.51 1.73 32.04
C ILE A 230 -19.18 1.72 32.77
N GLU A 231 -19.17 1.85 34.11
CA GLU A 231 -17.95 1.74 34.92
C GLU A 231 -17.35 0.33 34.83
N GLU A 232 -18.17 -0.72 34.89
CA GLU A 232 -17.75 -2.11 34.68
C GLU A 232 -17.19 -2.33 33.27
N ALA A 233 -17.83 -1.74 32.25
CA ALA A 233 -17.36 -1.82 30.89
C ALA A 233 -16.01 -1.10 30.69
N ILE A 234 -15.84 0.10 31.27
CA ILE A 234 -14.59 0.84 31.25
C ILE A 234 -13.48 0.04 31.95
N ALA A 235 -13.74 -0.51 33.15
CA ALA A 235 -12.76 -1.28 33.89
C ALA A 235 -12.31 -2.53 33.11
N LYS A 236 -13.25 -3.25 32.51
CA LYS A 236 -12.95 -4.42 31.66
C LYS A 236 -12.14 -4.02 30.43
N THR A 237 -12.60 -3.04 29.67
CA THR A 237 -11.91 -2.59 28.44
C THR A 237 -10.50 -2.07 28.77
N LYS A 238 -10.33 -1.38 29.89
CA LYS A 238 -9.01 -0.94 30.36
C LYS A 238 -8.08 -2.13 30.60
N THR A 239 -8.55 -3.16 31.30
CA THR A 239 -7.77 -4.37 31.55
C THR A 239 -7.36 -5.04 30.23
N ASP A 240 -8.27 -5.11 29.26
CA ASP A 240 -7.99 -5.70 27.93
C ASP A 240 -6.94 -4.87 27.16
N VAL A 241 -7.03 -3.54 27.21
CA VAL A 241 -6.03 -2.62 26.61
C VAL A 241 -4.67 -2.76 27.26
N ASP A 242 -4.62 -2.81 28.60
CA ASP A 242 -3.36 -2.95 29.35
C ASP A 242 -2.70 -4.31 29.06
N ALA A 243 -3.48 -5.40 29.01
CA ALA A 243 -2.99 -6.72 28.64
C ALA A 243 -2.43 -6.75 27.22
N ALA A 244 -3.16 -6.21 26.23
CA ALA A 244 -2.70 -6.14 24.86
C ALA A 244 -1.44 -5.28 24.69
N GLY A 245 -1.35 -4.18 25.45
CA GLY A 245 -0.14 -3.34 25.51
C GLY A 245 1.06 -4.08 26.10
N ALA A 246 0.86 -4.86 27.17
CA ALA A 246 1.91 -5.67 27.78
C ALA A 246 2.41 -6.78 26.84
N GLU A 247 1.51 -7.44 26.12
CA GLU A 247 1.87 -8.43 25.08
C GLU A 247 2.68 -7.80 23.97
N PHE A 248 2.26 -6.64 23.47
CA PHE A 248 3.00 -5.87 22.47
C PHE A 248 4.42 -5.54 22.95
N LYS A 249 4.52 -4.97 24.17
CA LYS A 249 5.83 -4.65 24.77
C LYS A 249 6.73 -5.87 24.91
N LYS A 250 6.15 -7.01 25.29
CA LYS A 250 6.91 -8.27 25.39
C LYS A 250 7.42 -8.74 24.03
N ALA A 251 6.62 -8.58 22.97
CA ALA A 251 6.98 -9.01 21.60
C ALA A 251 8.00 -8.06 20.94
N HIS A 252 7.86 -6.74 21.16
CA HIS A 252 8.60 -5.71 20.40
C HIS A 252 9.61 -4.93 21.24
N GLY A 253 9.62 -5.12 22.57
CA GLY A 253 10.61 -4.50 23.48
C GLY A 253 10.32 -3.03 23.84
N TYR A 254 9.21 -2.44 23.38
CA TYR A 254 8.83 -1.06 23.68
C TYR A 254 7.32 -0.91 23.82
N ASP A 255 6.89 0.14 24.51
CA ASP A 255 5.48 0.52 24.60
C ASP A 255 5.05 1.23 23.33
N ILE A 256 3.79 1.01 22.89
CA ILE A 256 3.26 1.73 21.74
C ILE A 256 3.24 3.22 22.03
N PRO A 257 4.01 4.05 21.30
CA PRO A 257 4.03 5.50 21.51
C PRO A 257 2.64 6.09 21.29
N THR A 258 2.35 7.18 22.02
CA THR A 258 1.10 7.92 21.83
C THR A 258 1.02 8.52 20.43
N GLU A 259 2.17 8.94 19.91
CA GLU A 259 2.33 9.44 18.54
C GLU A 259 3.43 8.63 17.85
N PHE A 260 3.06 7.97 16.77
CA PHE A 260 3.99 7.26 15.93
C PHE A 260 3.54 7.35 14.47
N ASN A 261 4.49 7.14 13.57
CA ASN A 261 4.24 7.03 12.13
C ASN A 261 4.70 5.65 11.67
N LEU A 262 3.85 4.96 10.93
CA LEU A 262 4.20 3.70 10.29
C LEU A 262 4.50 3.97 8.82
N GLN A 263 5.77 3.86 8.44
CA GLN A 263 6.22 4.13 7.09
C GLN A 263 6.53 2.82 6.36
N THR A 264 5.92 2.63 5.20
CA THR A 264 6.27 1.52 4.31
C THR A 264 7.60 1.82 3.64
N ALA A 265 8.61 1.00 3.93
CA ALA A 265 9.96 1.13 3.37
C ALA A 265 10.15 0.24 2.15
N GLU A 266 9.38 -0.84 2.04
CA GLU A 266 9.38 -1.71 0.85
C GLU A 266 7.99 -2.31 0.66
N ALA A 267 7.57 -2.39 -0.59
CA ALA A 267 6.32 -3.04 -0.98
C ALA A 267 6.47 -3.75 -2.33
N LYS A 268 5.77 -4.86 -2.48
CA LYS A 268 5.59 -5.56 -3.74
C LYS A 268 4.27 -5.17 -4.36
N LEU A 269 4.31 -4.83 -5.63
CA LEU A 269 3.16 -4.44 -6.43
C LEU A 269 2.81 -5.57 -7.38
N TYR A 270 1.59 -6.07 -7.27
CA TYR A 270 1.05 -7.15 -8.09
C TYR A 270 -0.13 -6.65 -8.91
N THR A 271 -0.27 -7.12 -10.14
CA THR A 271 -1.43 -6.82 -10.97
C THR A 271 -2.18 -8.11 -11.34
N LEU A 272 -3.50 -7.99 -11.51
CA LEU A 272 -4.34 -9.10 -11.92
C LEU A 272 -3.90 -9.62 -13.30
N LEU A 273 -3.66 -10.92 -13.39
CA LEU A 273 -3.42 -11.59 -14.68
C LEU A 273 -4.70 -11.62 -15.51
N SER A 274 -4.58 -11.26 -16.76
CA SER A 274 -5.62 -11.56 -17.75
C SER A 274 -5.67 -13.07 -18.03
N ASP A 275 -6.81 -13.55 -18.53
CA ASP A 275 -6.96 -14.97 -18.86
C ASP A 275 -5.93 -15.45 -19.89
N ASP A 276 -5.52 -14.59 -20.81
CA ASP A 276 -4.51 -14.94 -21.83
C ASP A 276 -3.09 -14.98 -21.22
N GLU A 277 -2.75 -14.06 -20.31
CA GLU A 277 -1.49 -14.09 -19.56
C GLU A 277 -1.39 -15.33 -18.68
N LYS A 278 -2.49 -15.71 -18.03
CA LYS A 278 -2.58 -16.91 -17.19
C LYS A 278 -2.34 -18.17 -18.02
N LYS A 279 -3.01 -18.31 -19.18
CA LYS A 279 -2.77 -19.44 -20.09
C LYS A 279 -1.32 -19.53 -20.59
N ASN A 280 -0.67 -18.38 -20.80
CA ASN A 280 0.72 -18.34 -21.22
C ASN A 280 1.68 -18.74 -20.09
N LEU A 281 1.40 -18.37 -18.84
CA LEU A 281 2.14 -18.84 -17.69
C LEU A 281 1.99 -20.34 -17.46
N ASP A 282 0.78 -20.86 -17.57
CA ASP A 282 0.49 -22.30 -17.43
C ASP A 282 1.25 -23.12 -18.51
N LYS A 283 1.28 -22.63 -19.77
CA LYS A 283 2.06 -23.25 -20.86
C LYS A 283 3.58 -23.19 -20.62
N ALA A 284 4.07 -22.13 -20.01
CA ALA A 284 5.49 -21.98 -19.69
C ALA A 284 5.92 -22.87 -18.52
N ALA A 285 4.97 -23.22 -17.64
CA ALA A 285 5.19 -24.11 -16.49
C ALA A 285 5.12 -25.61 -16.86
N GLU A 286 4.55 -25.96 -18.03
CA GLU A 286 4.54 -27.35 -18.49
C GLU A 286 5.97 -27.81 -18.78
N PRO A 287 6.45 -28.91 -18.13
CA PRO A 287 7.75 -29.45 -18.45
C PRO A 287 7.78 -29.86 -19.92
N LYS A 288 8.72 -29.31 -20.69
CA LYS A 288 8.96 -29.76 -22.07
C LYS A 288 9.13 -31.26 -22.04
N LYS A 289 8.12 -32.02 -22.53
CA LYS A 289 8.24 -33.44 -22.75
C LYS A 289 9.47 -33.66 -23.61
N ASP A 290 10.40 -34.42 -23.06
CA ASP A 290 11.67 -34.78 -23.66
C ASP A 290 11.48 -35.11 -25.16
N ALA A 291 12.27 -34.43 -25.97
CA ALA A 291 12.43 -34.81 -27.38
C ALA A 291 12.93 -36.27 -27.43
N PRO A 292 12.35 -37.12 -28.28
CA PRO A 292 12.78 -38.52 -28.36
C PRO A 292 14.26 -38.58 -28.71
N ALA A 293 15.02 -39.30 -27.88
CA ALA A 293 16.43 -39.57 -28.15
C ALA A 293 16.57 -40.12 -29.58
N ALA A 294 17.28 -39.37 -30.42
CA ALA A 294 17.68 -39.85 -31.73
C ALA A 294 18.54 -41.10 -31.56
N LYS A 295 18.07 -42.21 -32.17
CA LYS A 295 18.82 -43.46 -32.31
C LYS A 295 19.92 -43.30 -33.32
#